data_e72c930d557276821453148909b5ecc1
#
_entry.id   e72c930d557276821453148909b5ecc1
#
_cell.length_a   1.000
_cell.length_b   1.000
_cell.length_c   1.000
_cell.angle_alpha   90.00
_cell.angle_beta   90.00
_cell.angle_gamma   90.00
#
_symmetry.space_group_name_H-M   'P 1'
#
loop_
_entity.id
_entity.type
_entity.pdbx_description
1 polymer ?
#
loop_
_entity_poly.entity_id
_entity_poly.type
_entity_poly.pdbx_seq_one_letter_code
_entity_poly.pdbx_strand_id
1 'polypeptide(L)'
;NLNSSRGFEGMAISPDKSIIYPLLEGTVFGDPIGTLRIYRFNPTSRKLEGIQGYYKLENPNHAIGDFTVINQNEYLVIERDNEQAEKAKFKKIFKINLSRKDANNLVEKEETVDLLNISDPRNLSRTNQKIFRFPFQTIENVLVIDAKTILVANDNNYPFSIGRPPNIDNTEMILLTLPKPLAIDQRVGLAGLSR
;
A
#
# COMPACT_ATOMS: atom_id res chain seq x y z
N ASN A 1 -17.62 5.56 15.59
CA ASN A 1 -17.43 6.59 14.56
C ASN A 1 -16.90 6.05 13.23
N LEU A 2 -16.42 4.82 13.18
CA LEU A 2 -16.17 4.07 11.95
C LEU A 2 -17.43 3.28 11.62
N ASN A 3 -17.87 3.34 10.36
CA ASN A 3 -18.92 2.48 9.86
C ASN A 3 -18.31 1.11 9.53
N SER A 4 -18.79 0.03 10.13
CA SER A 4 -18.28 -1.34 9.98
C SER A 4 -16.85 -1.56 10.53
N SER A 5 -16.23 -2.69 10.18
CA SER A 5 -14.92 -3.14 10.68
C SER A 5 -13.71 -2.52 9.96
N ARG A 6 -13.81 -1.28 9.47
CA ARG A 6 -12.72 -0.60 8.75
C ARG A 6 -11.76 0.12 9.71
N GLY A 7 -11.05 -0.68 10.50
CA GLY A 7 -10.08 -0.21 11.48
C GLY A 7 -8.73 0.19 10.89
N PHE A 8 -7.66 -0.04 11.65
CA PHE A 8 -6.29 0.15 11.16
C PHE A 8 -5.91 -1.03 10.28
N GLU A 9 -5.62 -0.76 9.02
CA GLU A 9 -5.23 -1.75 8.01
C GLU A 9 -3.77 -1.59 7.62
N GLY A 10 -3.29 -0.37 7.46
CA GLY A 10 -1.89 -0.07 7.21
C GLY A 10 -1.18 0.44 8.45
N MET A 11 0.08 0.03 8.64
CA MET A 11 0.89 0.53 9.75
C MET A 11 2.36 0.62 9.35
N ALA A 12 2.88 1.84 9.19
CA ALA A 12 4.28 2.07 8.89
C ALA A 12 5.05 2.53 10.14
N ILE A 13 6.32 2.15 10.21
CA ILE A 13 7.24 2.66 11.22
C ILE A 13 8.29 3.56 10.56
N SER A 14 8.63 4.70 11.18
CA SER A 14 9.71 5.55 10.68
C SER A 14 11.07 4.81 10.65
N PRO A 15 12.01 5.18 9.76
CA PRO A 15 13.30 4.48 9.66
C PRO A 15 14.11 4.42 10.95
N ASP A 16 13.98 5.46 11.80
CA ASP A 16 14.60 5.55 13.12
C ASP A 16 13.80 4.82 14.23
N LYS A 17 12.67 4.22 13.88
CA LYS A 17 11.75 3.51 14.77
C LYS A 17 11.16 4.38 15.89
N SER A 18 11.26 5.69 15.78
CA SER A 18 10.76 6.63 16.80
C SER A 18 9.25 6.86 16.72
N ILE A 19 8.63 6.65 15.56
CA ILE A 19 7.20 6.89 15.32
C ILE A 19 6.60 5.74 14.53
N ILE A 20 5.38 5.37 14.92
CA ILE A 20 4.50 4.48 14.16
C ILE A 20 3.38 5.33 13.58
N TYR A 21 3.03 5.08 12.33
CA TYR A 21 1.95 5.73 11.61
C TYR A 21 0.84 4.73 11.28
N PRO A 22 -0.16 4.58 12.17
CA PRO A 22 -1.36 3.79 11.85
C PRO A 22 -2.23 4.54 10.84
N LEU A 23 -2.70 3.82 9.80
CA LEU A 23 -3.60 4.33 8.75
C LEU A 23 -4.92 3.58 8.80
N LEU A 24 -6.04 4.31 8.91
CA LEU A 24 -7.37 3.72 8.87
C LEU A 24 -7.76 3.31 7.44
N GLU A 25 -8.48 2.20 7.30
CA GLU A 25 -9.09 1.79 6.04
C GLU A 25 -10.41 2.53 5.76
N GLY A 26 -11.10 2.99 6.78
CA GLY A 26 -12.41 3.63 6.68
C GLY A 26 -12.41 5.12 6.99
N THR A 27 -13.28 5.86 6.27
CA THR A 27 -13.57 7.26 6.59
C THR A 27 -14.27 7.36 7.95
N VAL A 28 -13.78 8.22 8.82
CA VAL A 28 -14.41 8.50 10.12
C VAL A 28 -15.62 9.42 9.91
N PHE A 29 -16.70 9.18 10.64
CA PHE A 29 -17.88 10.03 10.58
C PHE A 29 -17.51 11.50 10.88
N GLY A 30 -17.92 12.41 10.00
CA GLY A 30 -17.61 13.83 10.05
C GLY A 30 -16.40 14.25 9.21
N ASP A 31 -15.56 13.31 8.76
CA ASP A 31 -14.49 13.60 7.80
C ASP A 31 -15.03 13.65 6.36
N PRO A 32 -14.36 14.35 5.44
CA PRO A 32 -14.70 14.32 4.02
C PRO A 32 -14.69 12.89 3.46
N ILE A 33 -15.73 12.53 2.71
CA ILE A 33 -15.88 11.17 2.15
C ILE A 33 -14.66 10.76 1.33
N GLY A 34 -14.17 9.54 1.58
CA GLY A 34 -13.00 8.98 0.92
C GLY A 34 -11.67 9.54 1.44
N THR A 35 -11.66 10.17 2.63
CA THR A 35 -10.42 10.50 3.33
C THR A 35 -10.18 9.54 4.48
N LEU A 36 -8.93 9.10 4.63
CA LEU A 36 -8.50 8.16 5.65
C LEU A 36 -7.50 8.85 6.58
N ARG A 37 -7.68 8.70 7.88
CA ARG A 37 -6.78 9.29 8.88
C ARG A 37 -5.48 8.51 8.99
N ILE A 38 -4.36 9.21 8.85
CA ILE A 38 -3.03 8.74 9.24
C ILE A 38 -2.75 9.31 10.63
N TYR A 39 -2.56 8.44 11.60
CA TYR A 39 -2.23 8.87 12.95
C TYR A 39 -0.72 8.84 13.19
N ARG A 40 -0.30 9.50 14.26
CA ARG A 40 1.07 9.51 14.76
C ARG A 40 1.06 8.90 16.17
N PHE A 41 1.78 7.80 16.36
CA PHE A 41 1.94 7.13 17.64
C PHE A 41 3.42 7.09 18.03
N ASN A 42 3.72 7.50 19.24
CA ASN A 42 5.07 7.46 19.80
C ASN A 42 5.21 6.21 20.70
N PRO A 43 5.98 5.19 20.29
CA PRO A 43 6.11 3.95 21.04
C PRO A 43 6.87 4.12 22.38
N THR A 44 7.77 5.10 22.48
CA THR A 44 8.51 5.37 23.71
C THR A 44 7.63 5.96 24.80
N SER A 45 6.86 7.00 24.46
CA SER A 45 5.91 7.61 25.41
C SER A 45 4.59 6.85 25.48
N ARG A 46 4.34 5.87 24.58
CA ARG A 46 3.08 5.12 24.43
C ARG A 46 1.87 6.01 24.22
N LYS A 47 2.05 7.13 23.51
CA LYS A 47 0.98 8.12 23.29
C LYS A 47 0.62 8.21 21.81
N LEU A 48 -0.69 8.30 21.56
CA LEU A 48 -1.23 8.75 20.28
C LEU A 48 -1.12 10.28 20.25
N GLU A 49 -0.27 10.82 19.36
CA GLU A 49 0.04 12.25 19.28
C GLU A 49 -0.91 13.02 18.34
N GLY A 50 -1.93 12.34 17.80
CA GLY A 50 -2.95 12.95 16.96
C GLY A 50 -2.88 12.52 15.51
N ILE A 51 -3.51 13.31 14.62
CA ILE A 51 -3.59 13.05 13.18
C ILE A 51 -2.37 13.66 12.50
N GLN A 52 -1.58 12.83 11.81
CA GLN A 52 -0.45 13.25 11.00
C GLN A 52 -0.91 13.92 9.70
N GLY A 53 -1.97 13.41 9.09
CA GLY A 53 -2.54 13.89 7.84
C GLY A 53 -3.64 12.96 7.36
N TYR A 54 -4.17 13.25 6.18
CA TYR A 54 -5.21 12.45 5.55
C TYR A 54 -4.73 11.88 4.22
N TYR A 55 -5.00 10.59 4.00
CA TYR A 55 -4.88 9.96 2.69
C TYR A 55 -6.20 10.10 1.93
N LYS A 56 -6.17 10.56 0.68
CA LYS A 56 -7.36 10.65 -0.17
C LYS A 56 -7.42 9.44 -1.10
N LEU A 57 -8.49 8.64 -0.97
CA LEU A 57 -8.80 7.57 -1.91
C LEU A 57 -9.17 8.13 -3.28
N GLU A 58 -8.76 7.45 -4.37
CA GLU A 58 -9.17 7.76 -5.75
C GLU A 58 -10.69 7.55 -5.95
N ASN A 59 -11.24 6.58 -5.23
CA ASN A 59 -12.69 6.35 -5.15
C ASN A 59 -13.06 6.06 -3.69
N PRO A 60 -14.12 6.66 -3.15
CA PRO A 60 -14.56 6.42 -1.77
C PRO A 60 -14.87 4.96 -1.42
N ASN A 61 -15.13 4.11 -2.43
CA ASN A 61 -15.39 2.68 -2.27
C ASN A 61 -14.14 1.82 -2.28
N HIS A 62 -12.96 2.41 -2.55
CA HIS A 62 -11.71 1.70 -2.45
C HIS A 62 -11.32 1.43 -1.00
N ALA A 63 -10.36 0.55 -0.85
CA ALA A 63 -9.72 0.22 0.41
C ALA A 63 -8.21 0.31 0.26
N ILE A 64 -7.50 0.40 1.38
CA ILE A 64 -6.05 0.24 1.41
C ILE A 64 -5.71 -1.20 1.78
N GLY A 65 -4.55 -1.69 1.35
CA GLY A 65 -4.05 -3.02 1.72
C GLY A 65 -2.81 -2.98 2.60
N ASP A 66 -1.94 -1.98 2.41
CA ASP A 66 -0.71 -1.87 3.21
C ASP A 66 -0.16 -0.44 3.20
N PHE A 67 0.71 -0.18 4.17
CA PHE A 67 1.40 1.08 4.34
C PHE A 67 2.83 0.84 4.82
N THR A 68 3.84 1.07 3.95
CA THR A 68 5.25 0.76 4.26
C THR A 68 6.18 1.94 4.02
N VAL A 69 7.32 1.94 4.70
CA VAL A 69 8.29 3.04 4.73
C VAL A 69 9.25 3.02 3.52
N ILE A 70 9.57 4.20 2.98
CA ILE A 70 10.66 4.45 2.03
C ILE A 70 11.79 5.21 2.73
N ASN A 71 11.43 6.33 3.36
CA ASN A 71 12.35 7.18 4.12
C ASN A 71 11.56 7.94 5.21
N GLN A 72 12.21 8.93 5.87
CA GLN A 72 11.60 9.66 6.97
C GLN A 72 10.27 10.33 6.62
N ASN A 73 10.08 10.71 5.34
CA ASN A 73 8.91 11.48 4.89
C ASN A 73 8.05 10.71 3.89
N GLU A 74 8.60 9.76 3.16
CA GLU A 74 7.93 9.08 2.05
C GLU A 74 7.61 7.63 2.40
N TYR A 75 6.44 7.19 1.94
CA TYR A 75 5.87 5.87 2.23
C TYR A 75 5.13 5.35 1.00
N LEU A 76 4.97 4.01 0.89
CA LEU A 76 4.10 3.38 -0.10
C LEU A 76 2.78 3.00 0.55
N VAL A 77 1.68 3.16 -0.19
CA VAL A 77 0.33 2.72 0.19
C VAL A 77 -0.24 1.90 -0.96
N ILE A 78 -0.78 0.71 -0.66
CA ILE A 78 -1.61 -0.04 -1.61
C ILE A 78 -3.03 0.50 -1.53
N GLU A 79 -3.60 0.92 -2.68
CA GLU A 79 -5.01 1.25 -2.81
C GLU A 79 -5.66 0.34 -3.85
N ARG A 80 -6.81 -0.23 -3.51
CA ARG A 80 -7.49 -1.22 -4.34
C ARG A 80 -9.01 -1.07 -4.33
N ASP A 81 -9.66 -1.48 -5.44
CA ASP A 81 -11.07 -1.84 -5.42
C ASP A 81 -11.29 -3.18 -4.70
N ASN A 82 -12.56 -3.56 -4.47
CA ASN A 82 -12.93 -4.82 -3.81
C ASN A 82 -13.24 -5.94 -4.81
N GLU A 83 -12.92 -5.73 -6.08
CA GLU A 83 -13.12 -6.71 -7.15
C GLU A 83 -11.88 -7.59 -7.34
N GLN A 84 -12.05 -8.73 -8.02
CA GLN A 84 -10.96 -9.67 -8.32
C GLN A 84 -11.05 -10.23 -9.73
N ALA A 85 -9.99 -10.88 -10.18
CA ALA A 85 -9.86 -11.51 -11.50
C ALA A 85 -10.22 -10.51 -12.62
N GLU A 86 -11.11 -10.89 -13.54
CA GLU A 86 -11.54 -10.04 -14.67
C GLU A 86 -12.34 -8.80 -14.24
N LYS A 87 -12.92 -8.82 -13.05
CA LYS A 87 -13.67 -7.67 -12.51
C LYS A 87 -12.79 -6.61 -11.88
N ALA A 88 -11.55 -6.95 -11.50
CA ALA A 88 -10.61 -6.00 -10.91
C ALA A 88 -10.28 -4.88 -11.90
N LYS A 89 -10.47 -3.62 -11.48
CA LYS A 89 -10.26 -2.42 -12.29
C LYS A 89 -9.27 -1.45 -11.69
N PHE A 90 -8.99 -1.57 -10.41
CA PHE A 90 -8.11 -0.66 -9.69
C PHE A 90 -7.29 -1.38 -8.63
N LYS A 91 -5.99 -1.54 -8.89
CA LYS A 91 -4.99 -2.11 -7.97
C LYS A 91 -3.72 -1.31 -8.14
N LYS A 92 -3.44 -0.34 -7.25
CA LYS A 92 -2.33 0.58 -7.41
C LYS A 92 -1.51 0.74 -6.15
N ILE A 93 -0.25 1.07 -6.33
CA ILE A 93 0.64 1.48 -5.25
C ILE A 93 0.95 2.96 -5.46
N PHE A 94 0.71 3.74 -4.43
CA PHE A 94 1.00 5.16 -4.39
C PHE A 94 2.17 5.43 -3.45
N LYS A 95 3.04 6.34 -3.85
CA LYS A 95 3.98 6.99 -2.96
C LYS A 95 3.31 8.21 -2.34
N ILE A 96 3.36 8.35 -1.04
CA ILE A 96 2.87 9.52 -0.32
C ILE A 96 4.00 10.21 0.44
N ASN A 97 3.83 11.52 0.71
CA ASN A 97 4.77 12.29 1.49
C ASN A 97 4.09 12.93 2.71
N LEU A 98 4.42 12.44 3.91
CA LEU A 98 3.81 12.89 5.17
C LEU A 98 4.22 14.32 5.59
N SER A 99 5.30 14.86 5.01
CA SER A 99 5.76 16.24 5.27
C SER A 99 5.15 17.27 4.32
N ARG A 100 4.58 16.83 3.19
CA ARG A 100 3.96 17.69 2.19
C ARG A 100 2.46 17.49 2.18
N LYS A 101 1.73 18.53 2.50
CA LYS A 101 0.28 18.50 2.63
C LYS A 101 -0.34 19.76 2.06
N ASP A 102 -1.56 19.64 1.54
CA ASP A 102 -2.34 20.76 1.10
C ASP A 102 -3.04 21.49 2.29
N ALA A 103 -3.84 22.51 1.97
CA ALA A 103 -4.59 23.31 2.96
C ALA A 103 -5.64 22.48 3.73
N ASN A 104 -6.06 21.32 3.21
CA ASN A 104 -7.00 20.39 3.84
C ASN A 104 -6.28 19.27 4.62
N ASN A 105 -4.96 19.41 4.80
CA ASN A 105 -4.10 18.40 5.44
C ASN A 105 -4.05 17.05 4.70
N LEU A 106 -4.38 17.04 3.39
CA LEU A 106 -4.21 15.88 2.52
C LEU A 106 -2.74 15.72 2.16
N VAL A 107 -2.19 14.52 2.35
CA VAL A 107 -0.80 14.23 2.00
C VAL A 107 -0.60 14.21 0.49
N GLU A 108 0.58 14.67 0.02
CA GLU A 108 0.99 14.54 -1.38
C GLU A 108 1.01 13.06 -1.77
N LYS A 109 0.50 12.74 -2.98
CA LYS A 109 0.30 11.37 -3.47
C LYS A 109 0.71 11.29 -4.93
N GLU A 110 1.53 10.30 -5.28
CA GLU A 110 2.01 10.01 -6.64
C GLU A 110 1.83 8.52 -6.95
N GLU A 111 1.21 8.20 -8.09
CA GLU A 111 1.12 6.81 -8.55
C GLU A 111 2.52 6.26 -8.86
N THR A 112 2.85 5.10 -8.30
CA THR A 112 4.14 4.43 -8.49
C THR A 112 4.01 3.18 -9.35
N VAL A 113 2.97 2.38 -9.12
CA VAL A 113 2.72 1.12 -9.85
C VAL A 113 1.23 0.93 -10.08
N ASP A 114 0.85 0.53 -11.30
CA ASP A 114 -0.44 -0.08 -11.60
C ASP A 114 -0.26 -1.61 -11.67
N LEU A 115 -0.78 -2.31 -10.67
CA LEU A 115 -0.66 -3.77 -10.53
C LEU A 115 -1.51 -4.55 -11.55
N LEU A 116 -2.40 -3.87 -12.28
CA LEU A 116 -3.13 -4.47 -13.40
C LEU A 116 -2.45 -4.24 -14.75
N ASN A 117 -1.33 -3.49 -14.78
CA ASN A 117 -0.62 -3.13 -16.00
C ASN A 117 0.91 -3.24 -15.84
N ILE A 118 1.38 -4.40 -15.39
CA ILE A 118 2.80 -4.65 -15.17
C ILE A 118 3.44 -5.13 -16.47
N SER A 119 4.47 -4.42 -16.95
CA SER A 119 5.21 -4.78 -18.16
C SER A 119 6.02 -6.06 -17.95
N ASP A 120 5.80 -7.08 -18.77
CA ASP A 120 6.53 -8.36 -18.75
C ASP A 120 7.02 -8.78 -20.15
N PRO A 121 7.91 -7.99 -20.78
CA PRO A 121 8.38 -8.25 -22.14
C PRO A 121 9.22 -9.55 -22.24
N ARG A 122 9.77 -10.04 -21.12
CA ARG A 122 10.58 -11.26 -21.06
C ARG A 122 9.78 -12.49 -20.65
N ASN A 123 8.46 -12.36 -20.47
CA ASN A 123 7.57 -13.43 -20.04
C ASN A 123 8.04 -14.15 -18.75
N LEU A 124 8.50 -13.39 -17.76
CA LEU A 124 8.93 -13.92 -16.48
C LEU A 124 7.77 -14.56 -15.70
N SER A 125 6.56 -14.02 -15.89
CA SER A 125 5.32 -14.58 -15.33
C SER A 125 4.87 -15.89 -15.98
N ARG A 126 5.45 -16.28 -17.11
CA ARG A 126 5.07 -17.46 -17.92
C ARG A 126 3.61 -17.45 -18.39
N THR A 127 2.97 -16.28 -18.44
CA THR A 127 1.60 -16.14 -18.93
C THR A 127 1.50 -16.01 -20.43
N ASN A 128 2.63 -15.88 -21.15
CA ASN A 128 2.72 -15.57 -22.57
C ASN A 128 2.06 -14.23 -22.96
N GLN A 129 1.92 -13.33 -21.99
CA GLN A 129 1.40 -11.99 -22.16
C GLN A 129 2.52 -10.95 -21.94
N LYS A 130 2.48 -9.85 -22.69
CA LYS A 130 3.42 -8.74 -22.47
C LYS A 130 3.08 -7.90 -21.22
N ILE A 131 1.85 -8.02 -20.75
CA ILE A 131 1.33 -7.36 -19.56
C ILE A 131 0.92 -8.44 -18.58
N PHE A 132 1.51 -8.39 -17.40
CA PHE A 132 1.12 -9.22 -16.27
C PHE A 132 0.14 -8.42 -15.40
N ARG A 133 -0.90 -9.10 -14.90
CA ARG A 133 -1.90 -8.52 -13.99
C ARG A 133 -1.83 -9.23 -12.65
N PHE A 134 -1.95 -8.45 -11.58
CA PHE A 134 -2.03 -8.94 -10.20
C PHE A 134 -3.40 -8.61 -9.61
N PRO A 135 -4.48 -9.33 -10.05
CA PRO A 135 -5.86 -8.90 -9.87
C PRO A 135 -6.52 -9.51 -8.63
N PHE A 136 -5.80 -9.64 -7.53
CA PHE A 136 -6.35 -10.17 -6.29
C PHE A 136 -7.20 -9.12 -5.56
N GLN A 137 -8.23 -9.57 -4.85
CA GLN A 137 -9.04 -8.69 -4.01
C GLN A 137 -8.17 -8.13 -2.87
N THR A 138 -7.48 -9.01 -2.17
CA THR A 138 -6.70 -8.75 -0.96
C THR A 138 -5.21 -8.68 -1.27
N ILE A 139 -4.78 -7.59 -1.92
CA ILE A 139 -3.34 -7.28 -2.05
C ILE A 139 -2.96 -6.50 -0.80
N GLU A 140 -2.24 -7.13 0.13
CA GLU A 140 -2.09 -6.66 1.50
C GLU A 140 -0.66 -6.54 1.99
N ASN A 141 0.32 -6.72 1.09
CA ASN A 141 1.72 -6.55 1.48
C ASN A 141 2.51 -5.85 0.38
N VAL A 142 3.24 -4.81 0.75
CA VAL A 142 4.29 -4.20 -0.06
C VAL A 142 5.53 -3.96 0.77
N LEU A 143 6.67 -4.48 0.33
CA LEU A 143 7.96 -4.32 0.99
C LEU A 143 8.95 -3.66 0.04
N VAL A 144 9.63 -2.62 0.51
CA VAL A 144 10.76 -2.01 -0.19
C VAL A 144 12.00 -2.88 0.00
N ILE A 145 12.51 -3.47 -1.08
CA ILE A 145 13.71 -4.32 -1.08
C ILE A 145 14.97 -3.45 -1.24
N ASP A 146 14.96 -2.60 -2.25
CA ASP A 146 16.00 -1.61 -2.54
C ASP A 146 15.39 -0.41 -3.29
N ALA A 147 16.23 0.52 -3.76
CA ALA A 147 15.75 1.74 -4.43
C ALA A 147 14.92 1.47 -5.70
N LYS A 148 15.05 0.32 -6.33
CA LYS A 148 14.37 -0.02 -7.59
C LYS A 148 13.48 -1.26 -7.49
N THR A 149 13.48 -1.96 -6.38
CA THR A 149 12.81 -3.23 -6.23
C THR A 149 11.84 -3.20 -5.06
N ILE A 150 10.60 -3.58 -5.32
CA ILE A 150 9.59 -3.84 -4.29
C ILE A 150 9.08 -5.27 -4.43
N LEU A 151 8.71 -5.87 -3.29
CA LEU A 151 7.97 -7.12 -3.25
C LEU A 151 6.52 -6.79 -2.95
N VAL A 152 5.59 -7.43 -3.68
CA VAL A 152 4.15 -7.31 -3.43
C VAL A 152 3.58 -8.71 -3.25
N ALA A 153 2.68 -8.88 -2.28
CA ALA A 153 1.98 -10.13 -2.05
C ALA A 153 0.49 -9.92 -1.79
N ASN A 154 -0.32 -10.91 -2.15
CA ASN A 154 -1.71 -10.97 -1.72
C ASN A 154 -1.87 -11.88 -0.51
N ASP A 155 -2.91 -11.65 0.26
CA ASP A 155 -3.53 -12.67 1.11
C ASP A 155 -4.52 -13.47 0.26
N ASN A 156 -4.47 -14.80 0.32
CA ASN A 156 -5.36 -15.65 -0.47
C ASN A 156 -6.80 -15.68 0.05
N ASN A 157 -7.03 -15.24 1.29
CA ASN A 157 -8.37 -15.14 1.88
C ASN A 157 -9.17 -16.45 1.83
N TYR A 158 -8.46 -17.58 1.84
CA TYR A 158 -9.04 -18.91 1.71
C TYR A 158 -10.18 -19.15 2.72
N PRO A 159 -11.32 -19.72 2.33
CA PRO A 159 -11.67 -20.27 1.01
C PRO A 159 -12.50 -19.29 0.14
N PHE A 160 -12.52 -18.00 0.42
CA PHE A 160 -13.54 -17.06 -0.04
C PHE A 160 -13.16 -16.24 -1.28
N SER A 161 -11.90 -16.25 -1.73
CA SER A 161 -11.50 -15.49 -2.90
C SER A 161 -10.84 -16.34 -3.98
N ILE A 162 -11.00 -15.92 -5.24
CA ILE A 162 -10.43 -16.59 -6.41
C ILE A 162 -9.86 -15.52 -7.32
N GLY A 163 -8.59 -15.19 -7.15
CA GLY A 163 -7.93 -14.17 -7.98
C GLY A 163 -7.43 -14.68 -9.32
N ARG A 164 -7.26 -16.01 -9.49
CA ARG A 164 -6.75 -16.64 -10.72
C ARG A 164 -7.69 -17.74 -11.25
N PRO A 165 -8.01 -17.75 -12.57
CA PRO A 165 -8.64 -18.92 -13.19
C PRO A 165 -7.69 -20.15 -13.16
N PRO A 166 -8.18 -21.40 -13.13
CA PRO A 166 -9.55 -21.87 -13.02
C PRO A 166 -10.01 -22.17 -11.58
N ASN A 167 -10.15 -21.22 -10.73
CA ASN A 167 -10.52 -21.33 -9.32
C ASN A 167 -9.36 -21.64 -8.36
N ILE A 168 -8.19 -21.06 -8.65
CA ILE A 168 -7.01 -21.18 -7.79
C ILE A 168 -6.93 -19.90 -6.95
N ASP A 169 -6.89 -20.10 -5.63
CA ASP A 169 -6.69 -19.03 -4.66
C ASP A 169 -5.36 -19.26 -3.93
N ASN A 170 -4.29 -18.81 -4.55
CA ASN A 170 -2.95 -18.92 -4.00
C ASN A 170 -2.50 -17.61 -3.40
N THR A 171 -1.66 -17.67 -2.36
CA THR A 171 -0.80 -16.54 -2.00
C THR A 171 0.31 -16.44 -3.05
N GLU A 172 0.30 -15.35 -3.79
CA GLU A 172 1.32 -15.03 -4.79
C GLU A 172 2.20 -13.89 -4.28
N MET A 173 3.49 -13.99 -4.60
CA MET A 173 4.47 -12.94 -4.33
C MET A 173 5.17 -12.57 -5.63
N ILE A 174 5.28 -11.27 -5.90
CA ILE A 174 5.95 -10.76 -7.08
C ILE A 174 7.03 -9.73 -6.71
N LEU A 175 8.16 -9.80 -7.38
CA LEU A 175 9.18 -8.76 -7.35
C LEU A 175 8.98 -7.82 -8.55
N LEU A 176 8.88 -6.55 -8.29
CA LEU A 176 8.69 -5.51 -9.30
C LEU A 176 9.90 -4.59 -9.35
N THR A 177 10.39 -4.33 -10.58
CA THR A 177 11.38 -3.29 -10.82
C THR A 177 10.68 -1.98 -11.14
N LEU A 178 10.93 -0.95 -10.35
CA LEU A 178 10.33 0.36 -10.51
C LEU A 178 10.99 1.15 -11.65
N PRO A 179 10.21 1.89 -12.45
CA PRO A 179 10.76 2.73 -13.54
C PRO A 179 11.59 3.90 -13.01
N LYS A 180 11.24 4.42 -11.83
CA LYS A 180 11.97 5.48 -11.13
C LYS A 180 12.45 4.94 -9.78
N PRO A 181 13.71 5.19 -9.39
CA PRO A 181 14.20 4.76 -8.08
C PRO A 181 13.53 5.54 -6.94
N LEU A 182 13.28 4.86 -5.83
CA LEU A 182 12.86 5.45 -4.58
C LEU A 182 14.07 6.08 -3.87
N ALA A 183 13.84 7.19 -3.18
CA ALA A 183 14.85 7.83 -2.31
C ALA A 183 14.91 7.11 -0.94
N ILE A 184 15.35 5.85 -0.96
CA ILE A 184 15.31 4.95 0.21
C ILE A 184 16.27 5.40 1.32
N ASP A 185 15.82 5.36 2.57
CA ASP A 185 16.69 5.52 3.74
C ASP A 185 17.59 4.29 3.90
N GLN A 186 18.86 4.51 4.31
CA GLN A 186 19.84 3.42 4.49
C GLN A 186 19.43 2.34 5.51
N ARG A 187 18.44 2.60 6.36
CA ARG A 187 17.87 1.67 7.35
C ARG A 187 16.70 0.87 6.82
N VAL A 188 16.26 1.13 5.59
CA VAL A 188 15.12 0.50 4.93
C VAL A 188 15.61 -0.48 3.88
N GLY A 189 14.82 -1.51 3.59
CA GLY A 189 15.13 -2.56 2.63
C GLY A 189 16.15 -3.58 3.17
N LEU A 190 16.68 -4.41 2.28
CA LEU A 190 17.64 -5.46 2.65
C LEU A 190 18.94 -4.90 3.24
N ALA A 191 19.38 -3.72 2.80
CA ALA A 191 20.54 -3.05 3.38
C ALA A 191 20.36 -2.67 4.85
N GLY A 192 19.13 -2.44 5.29
CA GLY A 192 18.77 -2.16 6.68
C GLY A 192 18.78 -3.39 7.60
N LEU A 193 18.69 -4.61 7.03
CA LEU A 193 18.67 -5.86 7.80
C LEU A 193 20.08 -6.35 8.20
N SER A 194 21.12 -5.81 7.60
CA SER A 194 22.53 -6.22 7.83
C SER A 194 23.22 -5.44 8.94
N ARG A 195 22.47 -4.72 9.78
CA ARG A 195 23.02 -3.87 10.86
C ARG A 195 22.49 -4.22 12.23
#